data_11051ad147946f86c1a56e94c8a1bcd2
#
_entry.id   11051ad147946f86c1a56e94c8a1bcd2
#
_cell.length_a   1.000
_cell.length_b   1.000
_cell.length_c   1.000
_cell.angle_alpha   90.00
_cell.angle_beta   90.00
_cell.angle_gamma   90.00
#
_symmetry.space_group_name_H-M   'P 1'
#
loop_
_entity.id
_entity.type
_entity.pdbx_description
1 polymer ?
#
loop_
_entity_poly.entity_id
_entity_poly.type
_entity_poly.pdbx_seq_one_letter_code
_entity_poly.pdbx_strand_id
1 'polypeptide(L)'
;MRGTAWAAAGSVRVMALSIGMVTVDSTDPRPLAQWWARQLGGRVVDESDGWFLEVVPAEGVTAPVLGFQRVEDPTPGKNRLHLDLGTSDREADVAALLADGATFVAEHTMPGYRWAVLEDPQGNQFCVGAADGSATTLG
;
A
#
# COMPACT_ATOMS: atom_id res chain seq x y z
N MET A 1 0.47 18.46 -14.59
CA MET A 1 -0.40 17.27 -14.44
C MET A 1 -0.12 16.33 -15.59
N ARG A 2 0.41 15.18 -15.33
CA ARG A 2 0.53 14.18 -16.38
C ARG A 2 -0.84 13.76 -16.80
N GLY A 3 -1.12 13.86 -18.08
CA GLY A 3 -2.24 13.15 -18.63
C GLY A 3 -2.06 11.68 -18.31
N THR A 4 -2.76 11.21 -17.34
CA THR A 4 -2.79 9.80 -17.05
C THR A 4 -3.36 9.12 -18.28
N ALA A 5 -2.64 8.16 -18.81
CA ALA A 5 -3.10 7.32 -19.90
C ALA A 5 -4.21 6.39 -19.42
N TRP A 6 -5.24 6.98 -18.88
CA TRP A 6 -6.43 6.26 -18.40
C TRP A 6 -7.39 6.01 -19.54
N ALA A 7 -7.20 6.72 -20.64
CA ALA A 7 -8.05 6.54 -21.79
C ALA A 7 -7.72 5.20 -22.40
N ALA A 8 -8.62 4.26 -22.25
CA ALA A 8 -8.56 3.04 -22.99
C ALA A 8 -8.59 3.39 -24.48
N ALA A 9 -7.45 3.22 -25.15
CA ALA A 9 -7.40 3.24 -26.60
C ALA A 9 -8.06 1.97 -27.09
N GLY A 10 -9.25 2.04 -27.65
CA GLY A 10 -9.89 0.88 -28.25
C GLY A 10 -11.37 1.05 -28.47
N SER A 11 -11.85 0.40 -29.50
CA SER A 11 -13.25 0.41 -29.93
C SER A 11 -14.16 -0.50 -29.11
N VAL A 12 -13.58 -1.36 -28.21
CA VAL A 12 -14.35 -2.29 -27.39
C VAL A 12 -14.09 -1.99 -25.92
N ARG A 13 -15.13 -1.57 -25.23
CA ARG A 13 -15.08 -1.37 -23.77
C ARG A 13 -15.54 -2.64 -23.08
N VAL A 14 -14.60 -3.38 -22.51
CA VAL A 14 -14.89 -4.51 -21.64
C VAL A 14 -15.20 -4.02 -20.23
N MET A 15 -14.52 -2.95 -19.79
CA MET A 15 -14.73 -2.31 -18.50
C MET A 15 -14.77 -0.79 -18.65
N ALA A 16 -15.67 -0.13 -17.90
CA ALA A 16 -15.80 1.32 -17.91
C ALA A 16 -14.73 2.01 -17.06
N LEU A 17 -14.23 1.36 -16.00
CA LEU A 17 -13.32 1.92 -15.00
C LEU A 17 -12.16 0.99 -14.74
N SER A 18 -11.04 1.56 -14.31
CA SER A 18 -9.87 0.83 -13.83
C SER A 18 -9.28 1.55 -12.62
N ILE A 19 -8.62 0.80 -11.75
CA ILE A 19 -7.92 1.39 -10.59
C ILE A 19 -6.60 1.96 -11.09
N GLY A 20 -6.46 3.30 -11.05
CA GLY A 20 -5.23 3.96 -11.44
C GLY A 20 -4.27 4.19 -10.25
N MET A 21 -4.83 4.50 -9.09
CA MET A 21 -4.06 4.87 -7.91
C MET A 21 -4.89 4.61 -6.66
N VAL A 22 -4.20 4.28 -5.57
CA VAL A 22 -4.77 4.29 -4.21
C VAL A 22 -4.14 5.47 -3.48
N THR A 23 -4.96 6.44 -3.05
CA THR A 23 -4.47 7.67 -2.42
C THR A 23 -4.79 7.67 -0.93
N VAL A 24 -3.79 7.99 -0.13
CA VAL A 24 -3.87 8.13 1.32
C VAL A 24 -3.76 9.61 1.67
N ASP A 25 -4.71 10.11 2.45
CA ASP A 25 -4.67 11.45 3.01
C ASP A 25 -3.73 11.50 4.22
N SER A 26 -2.94 12.55 4.33
CA SER A 26 -1.97 12.72 5.40
C SER A 26 -1.73 14.20 5.69
N THR A 27 -1.51 14.54 6.95
CA THR A 27 -1.07 15.90 7.31
C THR A 27 0.40 16.13 6.96
N ASP A 28 1.17 15.06 6.80
CA ASP A 28 2.59 15.12 6.45
C ASP A 28 2.94 13.93 5.53
N PRO A 29 2.62 14.04 4.23
CA PRO A 29 2.71 12.91 3.33
C PRO A 29 4.13 12.52 2.92
N ARG A 30 5.12 13.43 3.00
CA ARG A 30 6.48 13.13 2.55
C ARG A 30 7.13 11.99 3.32
N PRO A 31 7.23 12.01 4.65
CA PRO A 31 7.82 10.88 5.38
C PRO A 31 7.02 9.60 5.24
N LEU A 32 5.69 9.69 5.10
CA LEU A 32 4.85 8.52 4.90
C LEU A 32 5.09 7.87 3.54
N ALA A 33 5.16 8.66 2.47
CA ALA A 33 5.49 8.15 1.14
C ALA A 33 6.89 7.51 1.10
N GLN A 34 7.87 8.12 1.75
CA GLN A 34 9.22 7.57 1.86
C GLN A 34 9.23 6.24 2.59
N TRP A 35 8.48 6.11 3.67
CA TRP A 35 8.34 4.87 4.42
C TRP A 35 7.75 3.75 3.53
N TRP A 36 6.63 4.02 2.88
CA TRP A 36 5.99 3.05 2.00
C TRP A 36 6.86 2.65 0.81
N ALA A 37 7.61 3.61 0.24
CA ALA A 37 8.55 3.31 -0.84
C ALA A 37 9.62 2.32 -0.38
N ARG A 38 10.16 2.47 0.84
CA ARG A 38 11.12 1.50 1.38
C ARG A 38 10.52 0.12 1.54
N GLN A 39 9.30 0.04 2.06
CA GLN A 39 8.65 -1.27 2.30
C GLN A 39 8.33 -2.01 1.00
N LEU A 40 7.96 -1.29 -0.03
CA LEU A 40 7.51 -1.87 -1.30
C LEU A 40 8.63 -1.94 -2.34
N GLY A 41 9.81 -1.43 -2.04
CA GLY A 41 10.89 -1.35 -3.03
C GLY A 41 10.59 -0.40 -4.19
N GLY A 42 9.70 0.56 -3.96
CA GLY A 42 9.32 1.56 -4.93
C GLY A 42 10.15 2.84 -4.84
N ARG A 43 9.79 3.82 -5.64
CA ARG A 43 10.41 5.15 -5.63
C ARG A 43 9.37 6.23 -5.41
N VAL A 44 9.79 7.31 -4.74
CA VAL A 44 8.95 8.47 -4.50
C VAL A 44 9.08 9.45 -5.68
N VAL A 45 7.94 9.95 -6.14
CA VAL A 45 7.85 11.06 -7.09
C VAL A 45 7.10 12.21 -6.43
N ASP A 46 7.75 13.37 -6.33
CA ASP A 46 7.18 14.57 -5.75
C ASP A 46 7.34 15.74 -6.75
N GLU A 47 6.27 16.07 -7.43
CA GLU A 47 6.22 17.16 -8.42
C GLU A 47 5.52 18.40 -7.89
N SER A 48 5.10 18.39 -6.63
CA SER A 48 4.23 19.41 -6.04
C SER A 48 4.77 20.02 -4.76
N ASP A 49 6.04 19.82 -4.46
CA ASP A 49 6.69 20.27 -3.23
C ASP A 49 5.95 19.81 -1.97
N GLY A 50 5.68 18.51 -1.92
CA GLY A 50 5.10 17.86 -0.74
C GLY A 50 3.58 17.89 -0.62
N TRP A 51 2.85 18.45 -1.58
CA TRP A 51 1.40 18.43 -1.56
C TRP A 51 0.80 17.11 -2.00
N PHE A 52 1.44 16.47 -2.94
CA PHE A 52 1.04 15.17 -3.44
C PHE A 52 2.28 14.38 -3.89
N LEU A 53 2.45 13.21 -3.32
CA LEU A 53 3.54 12.32 -3.67
C LEU A 53 3.00 11.01 -4.21
N GLU A 54 3.75 10.40 -5.09
CA GLU A 54 3.46 9.06 -5.59
C GLU A 54 4.56 8.11 -5.16
N VAL A 55 4.18 6.91 -4.79
CA VAL A 55 5.10 5.76 -4.69
C VAL A 55 4.85 4.89 -5.90
N VAL A 56 5.81 4.89 -6.80
CA VAL A 56 5.76 4.14 -8.05
C VAL A 56 6.42 2.79 -7.83
N PRO A 57 5.79 1.68 -8.23
CA PRO A 57 6.39 0.36 -8.11
C PRO A 57 7.74 0.27 -8.82
N ALA A 58 8.59 -0.63 -8.33
CA ALA A 58 9.84 -0.97 -9.01
C ALA A 58 9.58 -1.46 -10.44
N GLU A 59 10.55 -1.27 -11.31
CA GLU A 59 10.48 -1.76 -12.68
C GLU A 59 10.21 -3.27 -12.70
N GLY A 60 9.28 -3.68 -13.55
CA GLY A 60 8.87 -5.08 -13.66
C GLY A 60 7.90 -5.57 -12.59
N VAL A 61 7.57 -4.75 -11.61
CA VAL A 61 6.56 -5.08 -10.60
C VAL A 61 5.20 -4.52 -11.01
N THR A 62 4.22 -5.40 -11.12
CA THR A 62 2.83 -5.00 -11.38
C THR A 62 2.12 -4.76 -10.06
N ALA A 63 1.90 -3.50 -9.74
CA ALA A 63 1.20 -3.07 -8.55
C ALA A 63 0.59 -1.68 -8.80
N PRO A 64 -0.46 -1.28 -8.08
CA PRO A 64 -0.97 0.07 -8.19
C PRO A 64 0.04 1.10 -7.65
N VAL A 65 -0.02 2.30 -8.21
CA VAL A 65 0.66 3.47 -7.63
C VAL A 65 -0.04 3.83 -6.33
N LEU A 66 0.72 4.15 -5.31
CA LEU A 66 0.19 4.75 -4.08
C LEU A 66 0.37 6.26 -4.15
N GLY A 67 -0.71 7.00 -3.95
CA GLY A 67 -0.67 8.44 -3.78
C GLY A 67 -0.72 8.82 -2.31
N PHE A 68 -0.08 9.94 -1.97
CA PHE A 68 -0.11 10.50 -0.61
C PHE A 68 -0.39 11.99 -0.75
N GLN A 69 -1.58 12.38 -0.31
CA GLN A 69 -2.07 13.74 -0.48
C GLN A 69 -2.09 14.48 0.85
N ARG A 70 -1.54 15.69 0.86
CA ARG A 70 -1.61 16.55 2.03
C ARG A 70 -3.02 17.05 2.21
N VAL A 71 -3.56 16.84 3.41
CA VAL A 71 -4.84 17.37 3.86
C VAL A 71 -4.66 17.90 5.28
N GLU A 72 -5.49 18.88 5.68
CA GLU A 72 -5.41 19.43 7.03
C GLU A 72 -6.11 18.56 8.06
N ASP A 73 -7.14 17.83 7.63
CA ASP A 73 -8.04 17.10 8.53
C ASP A 73 -8.40 15.73 7.94
N PRO A 74 -7.46 14.76 7.99
CA PRO A 74 -7.74 13.42 7.52
C PRO A 74 -8.80 12.76 8.41
N THR A 75 -9.58 11.86 7.83
CA THR A 75 -10.60 11.11 8.56
C THR A 75 -10.00 10.42 9.79
N PRO A 76 -10.52 10.66 10.99
CA PRO A 76 -9.99 10.06 12.21
C PRO A 76 -10.41 8.59 12.36
N GLY A 77 -9.70 7.87 13.22
CA GLY A 77 -10.00 6.49 13.56
C GLY A 77 -9.38 5.49 12.59
N LYS A 78 -9.85 4.24 12.67
CA LYS A 78 -9.35 3.19 11.80
C LYS A 78 -9.75 3.46 10.35
N ASN A 79 -8.79 3.32 9.44
CA ASN A 79 -9.05 3.42 8.00
C ASN A 79 -10.01 2.32 7.55
N ARG A 80 -10.93 2.65 6.68
CA ARG A 80 -11.94 1.73 6.17
C ARG A 80 -11.41 0.88 5.01
N LEU A 81 -10.48 1.43 4.25
CA LEU A 81 -9.75 0.71 3.22
C LEU A 81 -8.36 0.41 3.74
N HIS A 82 -7.95 -0.85 3.75
CA HIS A 82 -6.61 -1.25 4.14
C HIS A 82 -5.94 -2.06 3.05
N LEU A 83 -4.61 -1.96 2.99
CA LEU A 83 -3.81 -2.74 2.06
C LEU A 83 -3.48 -4.09 2.68
N ASP A 84 -3.60 -5.14 1.89
CA ASP A 84 -3.18 -6.48 2.27
C ASP A 84 -1.94 -6.85 1.46
N LEU A 85 -0.81 -7.00 2.16
CA LEU A 85 0.47 -7.31 1.54
C LEU A 85 0.75 -8.80 1.64
N GLY A 86 1.20 -9.39 0.55
CA GLY A 86 1.65 -10.77 0.51
C GLY A 86 3.15 -10.85 0.81
N THR A 87 3.56 -11.93 1.45
CA THR A 87 4.97 -12.22 1.75
C THR A 87 5.26 -13.70 1.66
N SER A 88 6.49 -14.04 1.34
CA SER A 88 6.99 -15.42 1.41
C SER A 88 7.60 -15.76 2.77
N ASP A 89 7.89 -14.77 3.60
CA ASP A 89 8.40 -14.94 4.96
C ASP A 89 7.79 -13.89 5.90
N ARG A 90 6.63 -14.24 6.43
CA ARG A 90 5.84 -13.35 7.27
C ARG A 90 6.59 -12.90 8.53
N GLU A 91 7.29 -13.81 9.21
CA GLU A 91 7.98 -13.49 10.45
C GLU A 91 9.12 -12.49 10.21
N ALA A 92 9.93 -12.72 9.19
CA ALA A 92 11.04 -11.82 8.86
C ALA A 92 10.54 -10.46 8.39
N ASP A 93 9.52 -10.41 7.55
CA ASP A 93 8.99 -9.16 7.02
C ASP A 93 8.26 -8.34 8.08
N VAL A 94 7.49 -8.98 8.96
CA VAL A 94 6.87 -8.29 10.10
C VAL A 94 7.94 -7.72 11.04
N ALA A 95 8.97 -8.48 11.35
CA ALA A 95 10.08 -7.99 12.17
C ALA A 95 10.78 -6.77 11.55
N ALA A 96 11.01 -6.79 10.25
CA ALA A 96 11.62 -5.66 9.53
C ALA A 96 10.71 -4.42 9.53
N LEU A 97 9.41 -4.60 9.34
CA LEU A 97 8.43 -3.52 9.40
C LEU A 97 8.38 -2.87 10.78
N LEU A 98 8.36 -3.67 11.84
CA LEU A 98 8.39 -3.16 13.21
C LEU A 98 9.69 -2.41 13.51
N ALA A 99 10.82 -2.90 13.02
CA ALA A 99 12.11 -2.23 13.16
C ALA A 99 12.16 -0.88 12.42
N ASP A 100 11.40 -0.72 11.34
CA ASP A 100 11.31 0.53 10.55
C ASP A 100 10.11 1.41 10.94
N GLY A 101 9.50 1.18 12.09
CA GLY A 101 8.52 2.12 12.65
C GLY A 101 7.05 1.73 12.54
N ALA A 102 6.72 0.56 12.03
CA ALA A 102 5.37 0.04 12.11
C ALA A 102 5.02 -0.38 13.54
N THR A 103 3.73 -0.39 13.86
CA THR A 103 3.22 -0.86 15.15
C THR A 103 2.40 -2.12 14.95
N PHE A 104 2.61 -3.12 15.80
CA PHE A 104 1.83 -4.36 15.79
C PHE A 104 0.45 -4.13 16.42
N VAL A 105 -0.59 -4.59 15.77
CA VAL A 105 -1.97 -4.49 16.27
C VAL A 105 -2.53 -5.86 16.67
N ALA A 106 -2.50 -6.83 15.77
CA ALA A 106 -3.09 -8.14 16.01
C ALA A 106 -2.53 -9.18 15.05
N GLU A 107 -2.71 -10.44 15.40
CA GLU A 107 -2.44 -11.57 14.52
C GLU A 107 -3.69 -12.43 14.40
N HIS A 108 -3.96 -12.89 13.20
CA HIS A 108 -5.10 -13.75 12.91
C HIS A 108 -4.66 -14.96 12.10
N THR A 109 -5.39 -16.05 12.30
CA THR A 109 -5.18 -17.29 11.58
C THR A 109 -6.50 -17.83 11.07
N MET A 110 -6.46 -18.42 9.92
CA MET A 110 -7.51 -19.29 9.39
C MET A 110 -6.84 -20.51 8.75
N PRO A 111 -7.58 -21.58 8.47
CA PRO A 111 -6.95 -22.74 7.83
C PRO A 111 -6.19 -22.35 6.56
N GLY A 112 -4.89 -22.66 6.54
CA GLY A 112 -4.01 -22.39 5.40
C GLY A 112 -3.49 -20.97 5.26
N TYR A 113 -3.84 -20.03 6.17
CA TYR A 113 -3.43 -18.64 6.05
C TYR A 113 -3.25 -17.97 7.41
N ARG A 114 -2.21 -17.17 7.52
CA ARG A 114 -1.93 -16.35 8.72
C ARG A 114 -1.59 -14.94 8.29
N TRP A 115 -2.10 -13.94 9.03
CA TRP A 115 -1.74 -12.55 8.76
C TRP A 115 -1.59 -11.75 10.04
N ALA A 116 -0.72 -10.76 9.98
CA ALA A 116 -0.55 -9.75 11.00
C ALA A 116 -1.24 -8.46 10.55
N VAL A 117 -1.87 -7.78 11.49
CA VAL A 117 -2.35 -6.42 11.31
C VAL A 117 -1.35 -5.48 11.95
N LEU A 118 -0.88 -4.52 11.18
CA LEU A 118 0.09 -3.52 11.59
C LEU A 118 -0.46 -2.11 11.33
N GLU A 119 0.14 -1.12 11.95
CA GLU A 119 -0.06 0.28 11.61
C GLU A 119 1.23 0.85 11.01
N ASP A 120 1.08 1.67 9.97
CA ASP A 120 2.19 2.47 9.46
C ASP A 120 2.55 3.60 10.45
N PRO A 121 3.63 4.37 10.22
CA PRO A 121 4.04 5.41 11.18
C PRO A 121 3.01 6.51 11.45
N GLN A 122 1.97 6.60 10.64
CA GLN A 122 0.88 7.56 10.83
C GLN A 122 -0.45 6.91 11.23
N GLY A 123 -0.43 5.63 11.61
CA GLY A 123 -1.60 4.94 12.16
C GLY A 123 -2.53 4.32 11.15
N ASN A 124 -2.16 4.22 9.86
CA ASN A 124 -2.95 3.49 8.89
C ASN A 124 -2.74 2.00 9.06
N GLN A 125 -3.81 1.26 9.27
CA GLN A 125 -3.75 -0.19 9.39
C GLN A 125 -3.60 -0.85 8.03
N PHE A 126 -2.75 -1.88 7.99
CA PHE A 126 -2.53 -2.75 6.84
C PHE A 126 -2.23 -4.17 7.32
N CYS A 127 -2.32 -5.12 6.44
CA CYS A 127 -2.11 -6.52 6.76
C CYS A 127 -0.90 -7.08 6.01
N VAL A 128 -0.20 -8.00 6.67
CA VAL A 128 0.88 -8.78 6.06
C VAL A 128 0.55 -10.25 6.25
N GLY A 129 0.34 -10.95 5.16
CA GLY A 129 -0.11 -12.34 5.19
C GLY A 129 0.73 -13.26 4.32
N ALA A 130 0.79 -14.51 4.77
CA ALA A 130 1.41 -15.59 4.02
C ALA A 130 0.55 -16.85 4.15
N ALA A 131 0.52 -17.64 3.07
CA ALA A 131 0.04 -19.01 3.17
C ALA A 131 0.94 -19.76 4.14
N ASP A 132 0.36 -20.50 5.10
CA ASP A 132 1.12 -21.49 5.83
C ASP A 132 1.42 -22.65 4.86
N GLY A 133 2.50 -23.40 5.09
CA GLY A 133 3.12 -24.33 4.13
C GLY A 133 2.23 -25.38 3.45
N SER A 134 0.94 -25.28 3.53
CA SER A 134 -0.05 -26.11 2.83
C SER A 134 -0.71 -25.41 1.65
N ALA A 135 0.03 -24.53 1.02
CA ALA A 135 -0.24 -23.86 -0.26
C ALA A 135 -1.68 -23.95 -0.78
N THR A 136 -2.51 -23.00 -0.41
CA THR A 136 -3.62 -22.64 -1.26
C THR A 136 -3.37 -21.21 -1.72
N THR A 137 -2.99 -21.06 -2.96
CA THR A 137 -2.92 -19.76 -3.62
C THR A 137 -4.32 -19.18 -3.62
N LEU A 138 -4.53 -18.17 -2.83
CA LEU A 138 -5.71 -17.33 -3.02
C LEU A 138 -5.45 -16.55 -4.31
N GLY A 139 -6.06 -16.99 -5.36
CA GLY A 139 -6.08 -16.25 -6.62
C GLY A 139 -6.94 -14.99 -6.52
#